data_8c70415940988875a79037dedcedd645
#
_entry.id   8c70415940988875a79037dedcedd645
#
_cell.length_a   1.000
_cell.length_b   1.000
_cell.length_c   1.000
_cell.angle_alpha   90.00
_cell.angle_beta   90.00
_cell.angle_gamma   90.00
#
_symmetry.space_group_name_H-M   'P 1'
#
loop_
_entity.id
_entity.type
_entity.pdbx_description
1 polymer ?
#
loop_
_entity_poly.entity_id
_entity_poly.type
_entity_poly.pdbx_seq_one_letter_code
_entity_poly.pdbx_strand_id
1 'polypeptide(L)'
;ETSSLRSNPLKLAEFALSRKDPEYVGRAKDVFAFEKRREADPADASVLQAVRKALAPLEKSDRALFDAICGGKDLAGTGIGSTIFAMKPGDGSAREQAASSQKVLGGWANLALEYATKRYRSNLINWGMLPFLCEPGIEKTIANGDFILVPGIRSAVKEKKEVITALFIHDGSVSALSLKLGDLTDDERRIILDGCLINFYNEK
;
A
#
# COMPACT_ATOMS: atom_id res chain seq x y z
N GLU A 1 -26.95 0.36 -9.71
CA GLU A 1 -26.10 1.44 -10.30
C GLU A 1 -24.69 0.95 -10.68
N THR A 2 -24.12 -0.01 -9.97
CA THR A 2 -22.76 -0.53 -10.29
C THR A 2 -22.74 -1.60 -11.37
N SER A 3 -23.88 -2.20 -11.72
CA SER A 3 -23.94 -3.27 -12.73
C SER A 3 -23.54 -2.81 -14.13
N SER A 4 -23.84 -1.57 -14.50
CA SER A 4 -23.46 -0.96 -15.78
C SER A 4 -21.98 -0.62 -15.90
N LEU A 5 -21.22 -0.59 -14.78
CA LEU A 5 -19.80 -0.26 -14.75
C LEU A 5 -18.89 -1.48 -14.69
N ARG A 6 -19.43 -2.70 -14.61
CA ARG A 6 -18.64 -3.94 -14.43
C ARG A 6 -17.65 -4.19 -15.56
N SER A 7 -17.96 -3.75 -16.78
CA SER A 7 -17.06 -3.85 -17.92
C SER A 7 -15.92 -2.81 -17.94
N ASN A 8 -15.94 -1.84 -17.02
CA ASN A 8 -14.91 -0.82 -16.91
C ASN A 8 -14.40 -0.75 -15.45
N PRO A 9 -13.37 -1.55 -15.12
CA PRO A 9 -12.86 -1.63 -13.74
C PRO A 9 -12.41 -0.28 -13.18
N LEU A 10 -11.84 0.60 -14.02
CA LEU A 10 -11.38 1.92 -13.56
C LEU A 10 -12.56 2.81 -13.14
N LYS A 11 -13.58 2.94 -14.01
CA LYS A 11 -14.79 3.72 -13.66
C LYS A 11 -15.51 3.16 -12.45
N LEU A 12 -15.53 1.83 -12.33
CA LEU A 12 -16.11 1.17 -11.17
C LEU A 12 -15.36 1.51 -9.88
N ALA A 13 -14.02 1.46 -9.93
CA ALA A 13 -13.15 1.81 -8.80
C ALA A 13 -13.34 3.27 -8.37
N GLU A 14 -13.33 4.18 -9.35
CA GLU A 14 -13.56 5.61 -9.11
C GLU A 14 -14.92 5.85 -8.43
N PHE A 15 -15.99 5.27 -8.97
CA PHE A 15 -17.33 5.41 -8.39
C PHE A 15 -17.44 4.83 -6.99
N ALA A 16 -16.90 3.62 -6.77
CA ALA A 16 -17.01 2.92 -5.50
C ALA A 16 -16.28 3.65 -4.36
N LEU A 17 -15.08 4.15 -4.65
CA LEU A 17 -14.20 4.74 -3.63
C LEU A 17 -14.49 6.22 -3.38
N SER A 18 -14.95 6.97 -4.39
CA SER A 18 -15.35 8.38 -4.23
C SER A 18 -16.55 8.58 -3.29
N ARG A 19 -17.34 7.54 -3.04
CA ARG A 19 -18.52 7.63 -2.14
C ARG A 19 -18.16 7.83 -0.68
N LYS A 20 -17.00 7.36 -0.25
CA LYS A 20 -16.51 7.49 1.14
C LYS A 20 -15.58 8.68 1.32
N ASP A 21 -14.70 8.87 0.35
CA ASP A 21 -13.76 10.00 0.29
C ASP A 21 -13.69 10.45 -1.18
N PRO A 22 -14.40 11.51 -1.57
CA PRO A 22 -14.42 12.00 -2.95
C PRO A 22 -13.02 12.39 -3.48
N GLU A 23 -12.12 12.81 -2.60
CA GLU A 23 -10.77 13.23 -2.96
C GLU A 23 -9.79 12.06 -3.08
N TYR A 24 -10.12 10.89 -2.49
CA TYR A 24 -9.25 9.71 -2.51
C TYR A 24 -8.84 9.32 -3.93
N VAL A 25 -9.80 9.32 -4.87
CA VAL A 25 -9.57 8.89 -6.26
C VAL A 25 -8.50 9.76 -6.92
N GLY A 26 -8.58 11.08 -6.73
CA GLY A 26 -7.58 12.02 -7.26
C GLY A 26 -6.19 11.74 -6.67
N ARG A 27 -6.10 11.69 -5.34
CA ARG A 27 -4.83 11.41 -4.64
C ARG A 27 -4.22 10.05 -5.03
N ALA A 28 -5.04 9.01 -5.12
CA ALA A 28 -4.57 7.68 -5.51
C ALA A 28 -4.04 7.64 -6.94
N LYS A 29 -4.70 8.30 -7.88
CA LYS A 29 -4.24 8.43 -9.26
C LYS A 29 -2.91 9.17 -9.37
N ASP A 30 -2.72 10.24 -8.62
CA ASP A 30 -1.46 10.98 -8.60
C ASP A 30 -0.31 10.09 -8.09
N VAL A 31 -0.53 9.36 -7.01
CA VAL A 31 0.45 8.39 -6.47
C VAL A 31 0.73 7.28 -7.50
N PHE A 32 -0.31 6.76 -8.14
CA PHE A 32 -0.14 5.74 -9.17
C PHE A 32 0.64 6.24 -10.39
N ALA A 33 0.43 7.50 -10.80
CA ALA A 33 1.21 8.12 -11.86
C ALA A 33 2.70 8.25 -11.51
N PHE A 34 3.04 8.55 -10.26
CA PHE A 34 4.43 8.52 -9.79
C PHE A 34 5.04 7.12 -9.85
N GLU A 35 4.30 6.08 -9.43
CA GLU A 35 4.77 4.70 -9.55
C GLU A 35 5.05 4.31 -11.00
N LYS A 36 4.16 4.65 -11.92
CA LYS A 36 4.36 4.37 -13.36
C LYS A 36 5.59 5.07 -13.93
N ARG A 37 5.86 6.31 -13.52
CA ARG A 37 7.08 7.03 -13.92
C ARG A 37 8.32 6.37 -13.32
N ARG A 38 8.28 6.00 -12.03
CA ARG A 38 9.38 5.29 -11.37
C ARG A 38 9.70 3.96 -12.04
N GLU A 39 8.68 3.19 -12.42
CA GLU A 39 8.87 1.93 -13.15
C GLU A 39 9.52 2.14 -14.52
N ALA A 40 9.14 3.22 -15.22
CA ALA A 40 9.70 3.56 -16.52
C ALA A 40 11.12 4.15 -16.41
N ASP A 41 11.37 5.00 -15.44
CA ASP A 41 12.66 5.63 -15.15
C ASP A 41 12.80 5.89 -13.64
N PRO A 42 13.57 5.06 -12.92
CA PRO A 42 13.82 5.29 -11.49
C PRO A 42 14.60 6.59 -11.18
N ALA A 43 15.21 7.21 -12.19
CA ALA A 43 15.91 8.48 -12.06
C ALA A 43 15.06 9.70 -12.45
N ASP A 44 13.75 9.51 -12.75
CA ASP A 44 12.85 10.62 -13.07
C ASP A 44 12.89 11.69 -11.99
N ALA A 45 13.26 12.91 -12.40
CA ALA A 45 13.46 14.02 -11.48
C ALA A 45 12.18 14.43 -10.73
N SER A 46 11.01 14.26 -11.33
CA SER A 46 9.73 14.58 -10.70
C SER A 46 9.38 13.57 -9.62
N VAL A 47 9.68 12.30 -9.84
CA VAL A 47 9.50 11.23 -8.84
C VAL A 47 10.47 11.43 -7.68
N LEU A 48 11.75 11.67 -7.96
CA LEU A 48 12.76 11.95 -6.93
C LEU A 48 12.38 13.16 -6.08
N GLN A 49 11.87 14.23 -6.69
CA GLN A 49 11.43 15.42 -5.96
C GLN A 49 10.22 15.11 -5.06
N ALA A 50 9.24 14.35 -5.56
CA ALA A 50 8.06 13.96 -4.78
C ALA A 50 8.44 13.08 -3.59
N VAL A 51 9.32 12.09 -3.81
CA VAL A 51 9.82 11.20 -2.75
C VAL A 51 10.63 11.98 -1.70
N ARG A 52 11.53 12.87 -2.12
CA ARG A 52 12.27 13.75 -1.21
C ARG A 52 11.36 14.62 -0.36
N LYS A 53 10.32 15.17 -0.96
CA LYS A 53 9.33 15.97 -0.22
C LYS A 53 8.58 15.13 0.81
N ALA A 54 8.12 13.93 0.42
CA ALA A 54 7.40 13.02 1.31
C ALA A 54 8.28 12.54 2.48
N LEU A 55 9.55 12.25 2.21
CA LEU A 55 10.50 11.71 3.18
C LEU A 55 11.35 12.78 3.87
N ALA A 56 11.09 14.08 3.65
CA ALA A 56 11.91 15.17 4.22
C ALA A 56 12.12 15.07 5.75
N PRO A 57 11.13 14.67 6.58
CA PRO A 57 11.36 14.49 8.01
C PRO A 57 12.40 13.41 8.33
N LEU A 58 12.56 12.41 7.45
CA LEU A 58 13.53 11.33 7.61
C LEU A 58 14.98 11.82 7.48
N GLU A 59 15.20 12.91 6.75
CA GLU A 59 16.54 13.50 6.57
C GLU A 59 17.22 13.82 7.91
N LYS A 60 16.43 14.15 8.93
CA LYS A 60 16.92 14.46 10.28
C LYS A 60 16.98 13.24 11.20
N SER A 61 16.07 12.28 11.04
CA SER A 61 15.93 11.12 11.92
C SER A 61 16.74 9.89 11.48
N ASP A 62 16.87 9.69 10.16
CA ASP A 62 17.66 8.62 9.55
C ASP A 62 18.21 9.07 8.19
N ARG A 63 19.28 9.84 8.23
CA ARG A 63 19.95 10.38 7.05
C ARG A 63 20.44 9.31 6.08
N ALA A 64 20.91 8.17 6.60
CA ALA A 64 21.44 7.10 5.77
C ALA A 64 20.34 6.47 4.89
N LEU A 65 19.18 6.19 5.49
CA LEU A 65 18.02 5.66 4.77
C LEU A 65 17.46 6.70 3.79
N PHE A 66 17.38 7.97 4.20
CA PHE A 66 16.95 9.05 3.31
C PHE A 66 17.86 9.14 2.06
N ASP A 67 19.19 9.17 2.24
CA ASP A 67 20.13 9.27 1.15
C ASP A 67 20.13 8.01 0.26
N ALA A 68 19.94 6.82 0.83
CA ALA A 68 19.80 5.58 0.06
C ALA A 68 18.61 5.64 -0.91
N ILE A 69 17.44 6.04 -0.44
CA ILE A 69 16.23 6.13 -1.26
C ILE A 69 16.29 7.35 -2.19
N CYS A 70 16.54 8.53 -1.64
CA CYS A 70 16.49 9.81 -2.37
C CYS A 70 17.73 10.08 -3.23
N GLY A 71 18.81 9.34 -3.03
CA GLY A 71 20.01 9.34 -3.89
C GLY A 71 19.85 8.51 -5.17
N GLY A 72 18.69 7.86 -5.35
CA GLY A 72 18.36 7.07 -6.53
C GLY A 72 18.88 5.62 -6.50
N LYS A 73 19.70 5.24 -5.52
CA LYS A 73 20.25 3.87 -5.44
C LYS A 73 19.19 2.82 -5.15
N ASP A 74 18.29 3.11 -4.20
CA ASP A 74 17.26 2.18 -3.76
C ASP A 74 15.87 2.51 -4.33
N LEU A 75 15.71 3.61 -5.07
CA LEU A 75 14.42 4.00 -5.63
C LEU A 75 13.89 2.99 -6.65
N ALA A 76 14.77 2.36 -7.41
CA ALA A 76 14.39 1.28 -8.34
C ALA A 76 13.72 0.10 -7.61
N GLY A 77 14.16 -0.19 -6.39
CA GLY A 77 13.61 -1.25 -5.53
C GLY A 77 12.49 -0.79 -4.59
N THR A 78 12.13 0.50 -4.62
CA THR A 78 11.15 1.09 -3.70
C THR A 78 9.84 1.34 -4.44
N GLY A 79 8.81 0.53 -4.19
CA GLY A 79 7.48 0.75 -4.76
C GLY A 79 6.74 1.92 -4.10
N ILE A 80 5.96 2.65 -4.90
CA ILE A 80 5.14 3.78 -4.46
C ILE A 80 3.67 3.42 -4.69
N GLY A 81 2.86 3.42 -3.64
CA GLY A 81 1.45 3.08 -3.77
C GLY A 81 0.59 3.76 -2.71
N SER A 82 -0.71 3.79 -2.99
CA SER A 82 -1.68 4.27 -2.01
C SER A 82 -2.05 3.18 -1.00
N THR A 83 -2.45 3.61 0.19
CA THR A 83 -2.99 2.73 1.22
C THR A 83 -4.28 3.31 1.79
N ILE A 84 -5.13 2.45 2.30
CA ILE A 84 -6.34 2.83 3.03
C ILE A 84 -6.20 2.34 4.47
N PHE A 85 -6.49 3.23 5.42
CA PHE A 85 -6.69 2.86 6.81
C PHE A 85 -8.18 2.68 7.09
N ALA A 86 -8.52 1.61 7.80
CA ALA A 86 -9.86 1.40 8.34
C ALA A 86 -9.81 0.55 9.61
N MET A 87 -10.66 0.82 10.59
CA MET A 87 -10.65 0.09 11.86
C MET A 87 -10.94 -1.39 11.67
N LYS A 88 -12.00 -1.74 10.93
CA LYS A 88 -12.44 -3.13 10.71
C LYS A 88 -13.06 -3.31 9.32
N PRO A 89 -12.27 -3.28 8.25
CA PRO A 89 -12.80 -3.41 6.89
C PRO A 89 -13.20 -4.86 6.55
N GLY A 90 -14.11 -5.01 5.57
CA GLY A 90 -14.41 -6.29 4.93
C GLY A 90 -15.65 -7.00 5.43
N ASP A 91 -16.60 -6.31 6.06
CA ASP A 91 -17.90 -6.84 6.48
C ASP A 91 -18.94 -6.88 5.34
N GLY A 92 -18.75 -6.06 4.30
CA GLY A 92 -19.66 -6.02 3.14
C GLY A 92 -19.64 -7.30 2.30
N SER A 93 -20.63 -7.45 1.40
CA SER A 93 -20.74 -8.61 0.50
C SER A 93 -19.78 -8.55 -0.70
N ALA A 94 -19.47 -7.35 -1.21
CA ALA A 94 -18.65 -7.12 -2.41
C ALA A 94 -17.14 -6.99 -2.09
N ARG A 95 -16.59 -7.95 -1.36
CA ARG A 95 -15.22 -7.90 -0.82
C ARG A 95 -14.13 -7.95 -1.88
N GLU A 96 -14.34 -8.79 -2.89
CA GLU A 96 -13.44 -8.88 -4.05
C GLU A 96 -13.37 -7.55 -4.79
N GLN A 97 -14.53 -6.96 -5.06
CA GLN A 97 -14.62 -5.67 -5.74
C GLN A 97 -14.00 -4.53 -4.90
N ALA A 98 -14.13 -4.61 -3.57
CA ALA A 98 -13.49 -3.63 -2.68
C ALA A 98 -11.96 -3.70 -2.77
N ALA A 99 -11.37 -4.90 -2.84
CA ALA A 99 -9.93 -5.09 -3.01
C ALA A 99 -9.47 -4.69 -4.42
N SER A 100 -10.11 -5.18 -5.47
CA SER A 100 -9.73 -4.91 -6.86
C SER A 100 -9.85 -3.43 -7.21
N SER A 101 -10.85 -2.72 -6.69
CA SER A 101 -11.00 -1.28 -6.91
C SER A 101 -9.82 -0.47 -6.37
N GLN A 102 -9.30 -0.85 -5.20
CA GLN A 102 -8.09 -0.20 -4.66
C GLN A 102 -6.86 -0.50 -5.52
N LYS A 103 -6.68 -1.75 -5.93
CA LYS A 103 -5.54 -2.15 -6.77
C LYS A 103 -5.53 -1.44 -8.11
N VAL A 104 -6.68 -1.31 -8.77
CA VAL A 104 -6.84 -0.60 -10.05
C VAL A 104 -6.42 0.87 -9.94
N LEU A 105 -6.60 1.49 -8.78
CA LEU A 105 -6.16 2.86 -8.50
C LEU A 105 -4.74 2.94 -7.89
N GLY A 106 -3.95 1.87 -7.96
CA GLY A 106 -2.57 1.87 -7.46
C GLY A 106 -2.45 1.60 -5.97
N GLY A 107 -3.45 0.93 -5.36
CA GLY A 107 -3.37 0.49 -3.98
C GLY A 107 -2.35 -0.62 -3.78
N TRP A 108 -1.54 -0.54 -2.71
CA TRP A 108 -0.50 -1.51 -2.36
C TRP A 108 -0.71 -2.17 -1.02
N ALA A 109 -1.44 -1.52 -0.13
CA ALA A 109 -1.68 -2.04 1.20
C ALA A 109 -3.00 -1.55 1.78
N ASN A 110 -3.48 -2.27 2.78
CA ASN A 110 -4.45 -1.76 3.74
C ASN A 110 -3.82 -1.79 5.13
N LEU A 111 -4.17 -0.81 5.95
CA LEU A 111 -3.91 -0.81 7.38
C LEU A 111 -5.23 -0.98 8.12
N ALA A 112 -5.28 -1.93 9.04
CA ALA A 112 -6.46 -2.18 9.84
C ALA A 112 -6.09 -2.50 11.29
N LEU A 113 -6.98 -2.21 12.22
CA LEU A 113 -6.86 -2.75 13.58
C LEU A 113 -7.29 -4.21 13.60
N GLU A 114 -8.28 -4.55 12.78
CA GLU A 114 -8.81 -5.89 12.62
C GLU A 114 -9.42 -6.03 11.21
N TYR A 115 -9.40 -7.21 10.63
CA TYR A 115 -10.17 -7.51 9.43
C TYR A 115 -11.49 -8.20 9.80
N ALA A 116 -12.62 -7.66 9.35
CA ALA A 116 -13.94 -8.21 9.65
C ALA A 116 -14.11 -9.66 9.15
N THR A 117 -13.44 -10.01 8.06
CA THR A 117 -13.47 -11.38 7.52
C THR A 117 -12.13 -11.79 6.94
N LYS A 118 -11.78 -13.07 7.10
CA LYS A 118 -10.63 -13.68 6.43
C LYS A 118 -10.74 -13.56 4.90
N ARG A 119 -11.95 -13.62 4.35
CA ARG A 119 -12.20 -13.53 2.91
C ARG A 119 -11.75 -12.19 2.31
N TYR A 120 -12.02 -11.07 2.97
CA TYR A 120 -11.55 -9.78 2.48
C TYR A 120 -10.03 -9.68 2.49
N ARG A 121 -9.40 -10.17 3.56
CA ARG A 121 -7.95 -10.25 3.67
C ARG A 121 -7.34 -11.09 2.55
N SER A 122 -7.92 -12.27 2.26
CA SER A 122 -7.48 -13.12 1.14
C SER A 122 -7.66 -12.43 -0.21
N ASN A 123 -8.71 -11.65 -0.41
CA ASN A 123 -8.90 -10.88 -1.64
C ASN A 123 -7.80 -9.82 -1.82
N LEU A 124 -7.37 -9.13 -0.76
CA LEU A 124 -6.23 -8.22 -0.83
C LEU A 124 -4.96 -8.95 -1.27
N ILE A 125 -4.68 -10.11 -0.66
CA ILE A 125 -3.53 -10.95 -0.98
C ILE A 125 -3.56 -11.40 -2.45
N ASN A 126 -4.71 -11.85 -2.94
CA ASN A 126 -4.87 -12.28 -4.34
C ASN A 126 -4.54 -11.17 -5.35
N TRP A 127 -4.72 -9.91 -4.96
CA TRP A 127 -4.31 -8.74 -5.74
C TRP A 127 -2.88 -8.28 -5.44
N GLY A 128 -2.10 -9.05 -4.67
CA GLY A 128 -0.73 -8.71 -4.28
C GLY A 128 -0.64 -7.53 -3.32
N MET A 129 -1.73 -7.20 -2.64
CA MET A 129 -1.76 -6.13 -1.65
C MET A 129 -1.42 -6.67 -0.26
N LEU A 130 -0.77 -5.82 0.54
CA LEU A 130 -0.34 -6.14 1.90
C LEU A 130 -1.46 -5.85 2.90
N PRO A 131 -2.03 -6.88 3.57
CA PRO A 131 -3.09 -6.70 4.55
C PRO A 131 -2.51 -6.45 5.94
N PHE A 132 -1.94 -5.27 6.17
CA PHE A 132 -1.33 -4.94 7.44
C PHE A 132 -2.35 -4.83 8.58
N LEU A 133 -1.95 -5.34 9.74
CA LEU A 133 -2.55 -5.08 11.03
C LEU A 133 -1.65 -4.13 11.80
N CYS A 134 -2.23 -3.13 12.44
CA CYS A 134 -1.56 -2.18 13.31
C CYS A 134 -2.18 -2.17 14.71
N GLU A 135 -1.41 -1.72 15.69
CA GLU A 135 -1.86 -1.64 17.08
C GLU A 135 -2.89 -0.50 17.26
N PRO A 136 -3.85 -0.66 18.19
CA PRO A 136 -4.77 0.40 18.56
C PRO A 136 -4.05 1.67 19.00
N GLY A 137 -4.62 2.82 18.66
CA GLY A 137 -4.05 4.14 18.97
C GLY A 137 -3.66 4.91 17.71
N ILE A 138 -3.27 4.23 16.62
CA ILE A 138 -2.94 4.88 15.36
C ILE A 138 -4.14 5.62 14.75
N GLU A 139 -5.36 5.14 15.00
CA GLU A 139 -6.60 5.77 14.52
C GLU A 139 -6.81 7.19 15.04
N LYS A 140 -6.09 7.58 16.09
CA LYS A 140 -6.15 8.93 16.68
C LYS A 140 -5.19 9.90 16.01
N THR A 141 -4.21 9.38 15.28
CA THR A 141 -3.10 10.18 14.74
C THR A 141 -3.10 10.17 13.22
N ILE A 142 -3.38 9.02 12.60
CA ILE A 142 -3.30 8.85 11.14
C ILE A 142 -4.27 9.80 10.41
N ALA A 143 -3.76 10.47 9.40
CA ALA A 143 -4.51 11.42 8.59
C ALA A 143 -4.28 11.21 7.10
N ASN A 144 -5.18 11.78 6.28
CA ASN A 144 -4.98 11.82 4.84
C ASN A 144 -3.72 12.62 4.48
N GLY A 145 -2.87 12.04 3.64
CA GLY A 145 -1.61 12.66 3.23
C GLY A 145 -0.39 12.23 4.05
N ASP A 146 -0.57 11.40 5.07
CA ASP A 146 0.55 10.78 5.77
C ASP A 146 1.27 9.76 4.89
N PHE A 147 2.54 9.49 5.23
CA PHE A 147 3.34 8.49 4.55
C PHE A 147 3.77 7.38 5.49
N ILE A 148 3.82 6.17 4.96
CA ILE A 148 4.32 5.00 5.67
C ILE A 148 5.41 4.37 4.81
N LEU A 149 6.64 4.39 5.31
CA LEU A 149 7.77 3.74 4.68
C LEU A 149 8.02 2.39 5.35
N VAL A 150 8.04 1.32 4.56
CA VAL A 150 8.27 -0.05 5.05
C VAL A 150 9.54 -0.62 4.43
N PRO A 151 10.72 -0.33 5.01
CA PRO A 151 11.98 -0.82 4.48
C PRO A 151 12.07 -2.34 4.52
N GLY A 152 12.57 -2.96 3.45
CA GLY A 152 12.80 -4.40 3.39
C GLY A 152 11.55 -5.27 3.45
N ILE A 153 10.37 -4.76 3.06
CA ILE A 153 9.11 -5.49 3.13
C ILE A 153 9.15 -6.83 2.39
N ARG A 154 9.80 -6.91 1.22
CA ARG A 154 9.90 -8.17 0.47
C ARG A 154 10.67 -9.23 1.25
N SER A 155 11.78 -8.86 1.89
CA SER A 155 12.56 -9.75 2.77
C SER A 155 11.74 -10.16 3.98
N ALA A 156 11.04 -9.22 4.62
CA ALA A 156 10.19 -9.52 5.77
C ALA A 156 9.09 -10.54 5.45
N VAL A 157 8.44 -10.42 4.27
CA VAL A 157 7.45 -11.39 3.80
C VAL A 157 8.09 -12.76 3.55
N LYS A 158 9.25 -12.80 2.88
CA LYS A 158 9.99 -14.03 2.58
C LYS A 158 10.48 -14.74 3.84
N GLU A 159 11.00 -13.99 4.79
CA GLU A 159 11.57 -14.48 6.06
C GLU A 159 10.50 -14.78 7.12
N LYS A 160 9.22 -14.58 6.81
CA LYS A 160 8.09 -14.84 7.71
C LYS A 160 8.15 -14.01 9.01
N LYS A 161 8.61 -12.75 8.93
CA LYS A 161 8.67 -11.88 10.11
C LYS A 161 7.27 -11.64 10.66
N GLU A 162 7.10 -11.86 11.95
CA GLU A 162 5.83 -11.62 12.65
C GLU A 162 5.55 -10.13 12.79
N VAL A 163 6.59 -9.37 13.13
CA VAL A 163 6.53 -7.91 13.29
C VAL A 163 7.40 -7.26 12.23
N ILE A 164 6.83 -6.29 11.53
CA ILE A 164 7.48 -5.51 10.49
C ILE A 164 7.54 -4.08 10.98
N THR A 165 8.75 -3.54 11.15
CA THR A 165 8.95 -2.15 11.55
C THR A 165 8.80 -1.26 10.33
N ALA A 166 7.85 -0.34 10.40
CA ALA A 166 7.65 0.73 9.44
C ALA A 166 7.98 2.09 10.07
N LEU A 167 8.17 3.09 9.24
CA LEU A 167 8.33 4.49 9.65
C LEU A 167 7.06 5.24 9.26
N PHE A 168 6.39 5.79 10.25
CA PHE A 168 5.20 6.61 10.09
C PHE A 168 5.61 8.08 10.07
N ILE A 169 5.31 8.75 8.97
CA ILE A 169 5.64 10.15 8.73
C ILE A 169 4.35 10.94 8.77
N HIS A 170 4.20 11.72 9.82
CA HIS A 170 3.02 12.50 10.13
C HIS A 170 3.43 13.88 10.65
N ASP A 171 2.82 14.93 10.14
CA ASP A 171 3.02 16.33 10.57
C ASP A 171 4.50 16.71 10.78
N GLY A 172 5.33 16.39 9.79
CA GLY A 172 6.77 16.71 9.82
C GLY A 172 7.61 15.90 10.81
N SER A 173 7.04 14.88 11.44
CA SER A 173 7.72 13.98 12.38
C SER A 173 7.79 12.55 11.83
N VAL A 174 8.75 11.78 12.34
CA VAL A 174 8.93 10.36 12.05
C VAL A 174 8.82 9.57 13.34
N SER A 175 8.00 8.54 13.34
CA SER A 175 7.88 7.60 14.44
C SER A 175 7.89 6.15 13.95
N ALA A 176 8.29 5.22 14.81
CA ALA A 176 8.22 3.80 14.50
C ALA A 176 6.76 3.32 14.53
N LEU A 177 6.39 2.49 13.55
CA LEU A 177 5.09 1.85 13.46
C LEU A 177 5.28 0.34 13.36
N SER A 178 4.73 -0.42 14.30
CA SER A 178 4.73 -1.87 14.25
C SER A 178 3.57 -2.38 13.41
N LEU A 179 3.88 -3.12 12.36
CA LEU A 179 2.91 -3.74 11.47
C LEU A 179 3.01 -5.26 11.56
N LYS A 180 1.89 -5.94 11.38
CA LYS A 180 1.82 -7.41 11.29
C LYS A 180 1.04 -7.79 10.04
N LEU A 181 1.41 -8.91 9.41
CA LEU A 181 0.64 -9.48 8.31
C LEU A 181 -0.31 -10.59 8.79
N GLY A 182 -0.21 -10.97 10.06
CA GLY A 182 -0.93 -12.12 10.62
C GLY A 182 -0.45 -13.44 10.00
N ASP A 183 -1.21 -14.50 10.25
CA ASP A 183 -0.87 -15.83 9.71
C ASP A 183 -1.08 -15.85 8.20
N LEU A 184 0.01 -15.92 7.47
CA LEU A 184 0.05 -16.11 6.01
C LEU A 184 0.56 -17.52 5.72
N THR A 185 -0.09 -18.23 4.82
CA THR A 185 0.46 -19.45 4.24
C THR A 185 1.66 -19.15 3.33
N ASP A 186 2.43 -20.17 2.99
CA ASP A 186 3.57 -19.99 2.08
C ASP A 186 3.11 -19.59 0.67
N ASP A 187 1.97 -20.08 0.20
CA ASP A 187 1.38 -19.68 -1.07
C ASP A 187 0.91 -18.21 -1.03
N GLU A 188 0.26 -17.76 0.05
CA GLU A 188 -0.15 -16.36 0.20
C GLU A 188 1.06 -15.41 0.20
N ARG A 189 2.17 -15.77 0.86
CA ARG A 189 3.42 -15.00 0.82
C ARG A 189 3.97 -14.92 -0.60
N ARG A 190 3.96 -16.05 -1.31
CA ARG A 190 4.42 -16.11 -2.69
C ARG A 190 3.55 -15.27 -3.61
N ILE A 191 2.23 -15.33 -3.48
CA ILE A 191 1.29 -14.48 -4.25
C ILE A 191 1.61 -12.98 -4.05
N ILE A 192 1.87 -12.55 -2.81
CA ILE A 192 2.29 -11.17 -2.53
C ILE A 192 3.60 -10.84 -3.22
N LEU A 193 4.60 -11.72 -3.17
CA LEU A 193 5.92 -11.51 -3.76
C LEU A 193 5.89 -11.50 -5.30
N ASP A 194 5.03 -12.32 -5.90
CA ASP A 194 4.82 -12.42 -7.35
C ASP A 194 3.90 -11.28 -7.87
N GLY A 195 3.30 -10.51 -6.95
CA GLY A 195 2.51 -9.32 -7.23
C GLY A 195 1.00 -9.54 -7.40
N CYS A 196 0.56 -10.76 -7.70
CA CYS A 196 -0.84 -11.17 -7.69
C CYS A 196 -1.01 -12.69 -7.93
N LEU A 197 -2.23 -13.18 -7.70
CA LEU A 197 -2.57 -14.60 -7.88
C LEU A 197 -2.35 -15.11 -9.31
N ILE A 198 -2.59 -14.27 -10.32
CA ILE A 198 -2.41 -14.66 -11.73
C ILE A 198 -0.93 -14.92 -12.02
N ASN A 199 -0.04 -14.06 -11.55
CA ASN A 199 1.39 -14.24 -11.74
C ASN A 199 1.90 -15.51 -11.04
N PHE A 200 1.43 -15.78 -9.82
CA PHE A 200 1.76 -16.98 -9.07
C PHE A 200 1.43 -18.29 -9.84
N TYR A 201 0.34 -18.30 -10.62
CA TYR A 201 0.00 -19.45 -11.44
C TYR A 201 0.77 -19.51 -12.76
N ASN A 202 1.19 -18.38 -13.30
CA ASN A 202 1.97 -18.33 -14.55
C ASN A 202 3.43 -18.76 -14.37
N GLU A 203 3.94 -18.76 -13.13
CA GLU A 203 5.30 -19.19 -12.79
C GLU A 203 5.38 -20.68 -12.38
N LYS A 204 4.24 -21.38 -12.33
CA LYS A 204 4.15 -22.84 -12.12
C LYS A 204 4.09 -23.60 -13.44
#